data_77852e1713b2cab5bb24c33e41c141cc
#
_entry.id   77852e1713b2cab5bb24c33e41c141cc
#
_cell.length_a   1.000
_cell.length_b   1.000
_cell.length_c   1.000
_cell.angle_alpha   90.00
_cell.angle_beta   90.00
_cell.angle_gamma   90.00
#
_symmetry.space_group_name_H-M   'P 1'
#
loop_
_entity.id
_entity.type
_entity.pdbx_description
1 polymer ?
#
loop_
_entity_poly.entity_id
_entity_poly.type
_entity_poly.pdbx_seq_one_letter_code
_entity_poly.pdbx_strand_id
1 'polypeptide(L)'
;MKNPFLFLFRARDKPTDAVSAATTFSFGSSVSGKSVNARSAIQVSTVYACIRVIAETVASPPFAVFEVDKSGSQKALDHPLYRILHDEPNPEMTSFVWREAMLTHLLLWGNSYSQILRAGRGNIVGIYPLLPDRMEVDRDDKGKLTYTYSTTSGQTVKLRPEDVLHIPGLGFDGIMGYSPIAVERNAVGLSIAAEEFGSKFFSNGATPSGILTHPNTVKNPKALRESWMEAYGGSSNSNRVAILEEGMSFTRISMPNNEAQFLETRKFQVSEICRIYRVPPHMIADLEHATFSSIEHQSIDFAVHCIRPWLIRIEQSINRALFTEKEKGRFYCQFNLDGLMRGSYKERMEGYAIGRQNGWLNANDIRDLENMNPIPEEDGGNAYLVNGNMIPISLAMQPRQIDSKSGDSSFKKGNTK
;
A
#
# COMPACT_ATOMS: atom_id res chain seq x y z
N MET A 1 53.42 -8.43 -21.99
CA MET A 1 52.31 -9.00 -22.78
C MET A 1 51.03 -8.39 -22.27
N LYS A 2 50.37 -7.50 -23.03
CA LYS A 2 49.09 -6.86 -22.67
C LYS A 2 47.99 -7.88 -22.92
N ASN A 3 47.21 -8.18 -21.92
CA ASN A 3 46.14 -9.16 -21.93
C ASN A 3 45.04 -8.76 -22.95
N PRO A 4 44.81 -9.54 -24.05
CA PRO A 4 43.88 -9.14 -25.11
C PRO A 4 42.41 -9.22 -24.68
N PHE A 5 42.09 -9.74 -23.48
CA PHE A 5 40.74 -9.84 -22.98
C PHE A 5 40.25 -8.59 -22.23
N LEU A 6 41.11 -7.59 -21.98
CA LEU A 6 40.70 -6.34 -21.31
C LEU A 6 39.86 -5.41 -22.22
N PHE A 7 39.75 -5.73 -23.51
CA PHE A 7 38.97 -4.95 -24.48
C PHE A 7 37.46 -5.31 -24.53
N LEU A 8 37.09 -6.42 -23.90
CA LEU A 8 35.70 -6.92 -23.93
C LEU A 8 34.80 -6.35 -22.83
N PHE A 9 35.36 -5.61 -21.88
CA PHE A 9 34.61 -4.95 -20.79
C PHE A 9 34.77 -3.44 -20.82
N ARG A 10 34.83 -2.82 -21.99
CA ARG A 10 34.45 -1.40 -22.04
C ARG A 10 32.98 -1.31 -21.63
N ALA A 11 32.71 -0.56 -20.55
CA ALA A 11 31.37 -0.16 -20.16
C ALA A 11 30.67 0.38 -21.42
N ARG A 12 29.92 -0.49 -22.06
CA ARG A 12 29.13 -0.17 -23.24
C ARG A 12 28.01 0.76 -22.84
N ASP A 13 27.76 1.66 -23.70
CA ASP A 13 26.76 2.69 -23.72
C ASP A 13 25.54 2.35 -22.89
N LYS A 14 25.19 3.26 -21.97
CA LYS A 14 23.94 3.18 -21.23
C LYS A 14 22.81 3.11 -22.24
N PRO A 15 21.80 2.26 -21.99
CA PRO A 15 20.69 2.12 -22.94
C PRO A 15 20.04 3.49 -23.17
N THR A 16 19.93 3.90 -24.44
CA THR A 16 19.35 5.19 -24.84
C THR A 16 17.83 5.19 -24.82
N ASP A 17 17.18 4.01 -24.91
CA ASP A 17 15.76 3.88 -25.20
C ASP A 17 14.90 3.40 -24.02
N ALA A 18 15.45 3.37 -22.80
CA ALA A 18 14.76 2.74 -21.67
C ALA A 18 13.52 3.49 -21.15
N VAL A 19 13.23 4.70 -21.66
CA VAL A 19 12.10 5.54 -21.17
C VAL A 19 10.87 5.48 -22.08
N SER A 20 11.01 4.99 -23.32
CA SER A 20 9.90 4.94 -24.30
C SER A 20 8.74 4.04 -23.89
N ALA A 21 8.98 3.05 -23.01
CA ALA A 21 7.94 2.14 -22.53
C ALA A 21 6.90 2.80 -21.61
N ALA A 22 7.23 3.92 -20.97
CA ALA A 22 6.30 4.65 -20.08
C ALA A 22 5.08 5.24 -20.83
N THR A 23 5.18 5.40 -22.14
CA THR A 23 4.09 5.95 -22.98
C THR A 23 3.09 4.89 -23.44
N THR A 24 3.35 3.61 -23.19
CA THR A 24 2.51 2.48 -23.67
C THR A 24 1.13 2.48 -23.01
N PHE A 25 1.04 2.88 -21.73
CA PHE A 25 -0.21 3.00 -21.00
C PHE A 25 -0.43 4.45 -20.58
N SER A 26 -1.35 5.13 -21.27
CA SER A 26 -1.71 6.52 -20.97
C SER A 26 -3.11 6.62 -20.39
N PHE A 27 -3.34 7.64 -19.60
CA PHE A 27 -4.68 8.07 -19.24
C PHE A 27 -5.49 8.44 -20.49
N GLY A 28 -6.80 8.34 -20.43
CA GLY A 28 -7.65 8.70 -21.56
C GLY A 28 -9.02 8.05 -21.52
N SER A 29 -9.67 7.96 -22.67
CA SER A 29 -10.99 7.35 -22.78
C SER A 29 -10.94 5.83 -22.63
N SER A 30 -11.83 5.29 -21.81
CA SER A 30 -12.10 3.85 -21.69
C SER A 30 -13.07 3.39 -22.80
N VAL A 31 -13.20 2.07 -22.98
CA VAL A 31 -14.19 1.47 -23.90
C VAL A 31 -15.63 1.87 -23.52
N SER A 32 -15.89 2.10 -22.22
CA SER A 32 -17.20 2.62 -21.77
C SER A 32 -17.43 4.11 -22.07
N GLY A 33 -16.53 4.77 -22.81
CA GLY A 33 -16.63 6.18 -23.19
C GLY A 33 -16.31 7.18 -22.07
N LYS A 34 -15.79 6.71 -20.92
CA LYS A 34 -15.41 7.58 -19.80
C LYS A 34 -13.94 7.96 -19.85
N SER A 35 -13.65 9.23 -19.57
CA SER A 35 -12.30 9.73 -19.42
C SER A 35 -11.75 9.27 -18.06
N VAL A 36 -10.67 8.50 -18.08
CA VAL A 36 -10.02 7.95 -16.90
C VAL A 36 -8.66 8.60 -16.70
N ASN A 37 -8.49 9.23 -15.57
CA ASN A 37 -7.24 9.79 -15.08
C ASN A 37 -7.17 9.61 -13.56
N ALA A 38 -6.06 9.99 -12.93
CA ALA A 38 -5.89 9.82 -11.49
C ALA A 38 -6.98 10.50 -10.66
N ARG A 39 -7.45 11.68 -11.09
CA ARG A 39 -8.50 12.43 -10.37
C ARG A 39 -9.88 11.82 -10.54
N SER A 40 -10.24 11.35 -11.74
CA SER A 40 -11.52 10.66 -11.93
C SER A 40 -11.52 9.26 -11.30
N ALA A 41 -10.39 8.57 -11.30
CA ALA A 41 -10.27 7.24 -10.70
C ALA A 41 -10.43 7.28 -9.17
N ILE A 42 -9.82 8.26 -8.48
CA ILE A 42 -9.91 8.35 -7.01
C ILE A 42 -11.33 8.71 -6.53
N GLN A 43 -12.20 9.20 -7.41
CA GLN A 43 -13.62 9.42 -7.08
C GLN A 43 -14.41 8.11 -7.02
N VAL A 44 -13.91 7.03 -7.62
CA VAL A 44 -14.50 5.70 -7.45
C VAL A 44 -14.22 5.21 -6.04
N SER A 45 -15.27 4.98 -5.25
CA SER A 45 -15.18 4.66 -3.82
C SER A 45 -14.25 3.49 -3.52
N THR A 46 -14.31 2.43 -4.32
CA THR A 46 -13.45 1.25 -4.17
C THR A 46 -11.98 1.54 -4.46
N VAL A 47 -11.68 2.37 -5.47
CA VAL A 47 -10.31 2.80 -5.78
C VAL A 47 -9.75 3.60 -4.61
N TYR A 48 -10.51 4.58 -4.12
CA TYR A 48 -10.13 5.38 -2.96
C TYR A 48 -9.86 4.51 -1.73
N ALA A 49 -10.77 3.58 -1.42
CA ALA A 49 -10.64 2.68 -0.28
C ALA A 49 -9.39 1.79 -0.38
N CYS A 50 -9.12 1.18 -1.53
CA CYS A 50 -7.92 0.36 -1.75
C CYS A 50 -6.63 1.16 -1.60
N ILE A 51 -6.56 2.36 -2.23
CA ILE A 51 -5.38 3.23 -2.14
C ILE A 51 -5.15 3.64 -0.69
N ARG A 52 -6.20 4.06 0.01
CA ARG A 52 -6.15 4.47 1.40
C ARG A 52 -5.63 3.36 2.31
N VAL A 53 -6.19 2.16 2.21
CA VAL A 53 -5.78 1.00 3.02
C VAL A 53 -4.29 0.70 2.82
N ILE A 54 -3.81 0.67 1.57
CA ILE A 54 -2.40 0.39 1.29
C ILE A 54 -1.51 1.52 1.80
N ALA A 55 -1.86 2.78 1.50
CA ALA A 55 -1.05 3.93 1.85
C ALA A 55 -0.90 4.09 3.37
N GLU A 56 -2.02 4.02 4.12
CA GLU A 56 -2.02 4.08 5.59
C GLU A 56 -1.27 2.88 6.21
N THR A 57 -1.44 1.67 5.66
CA THR A 57 -0.76 0.47 6.17
C THR A 57 0.76 0.54 5.97
N VAL A 58 1.24 1.05 4.84
CA VAL A 58 2.68 1.23 4.57
C VAL A 58 3.26 2.44 5.35
N ALA A 59 2.46 3.48 5.57
CA ALA A 59 2.89 4.65 6.32
C ALA A 59 2.97 4.42 7.84
N SER A 60 2.21 3.44 8.37
CA SER A 60 2.09 3.20 9.82
C SER A 60 3.35 2.62 10.48
N PRO A 61 4.09 1.65 9.91
CA PRO A 61 5.24 1.07 10.57
C PRO A 61 6.36 2.09 10.82
N PRO A 62 7.03 2.03 11.98
CA PRO A 62 8.21 2.84 12.23
C PRO A 62 9.27 2.61 11.13
N PHE A 63 9.82 3.69 10.62
CA PHE A 63 10.86 3.66 9.61
C PHE A 63 12.10 4.34 10.16
N ALA A 64 13.19 3.58 10.32
CA ALA A 64 14.37 4.03 11.03
C ALA A 64 15.65 3.76 10.25
N VAL A 65 16.70 4.52 10.59
CA VAL A 65 18.07 4.29 10.12
C VAL A 65 18.78 3.39 11.11
N PHE A 66 19.48 2.40 10.59
CA PHE A 66 20.28 1.44 11.36
C PHE A 66 21.75 1.54 10.98
N GLU A 67 22.60 1.27 11.94
CA GLU A 67 24.04 1.10 11.78
C GLU A 67 24.40 -0.37 12.01
N VAL A 68 25.21 -0.92 11.11
CA VAL A 68 25.77 -2.27 11.23
C VAL A 68 27.15 -2.16 11.84
N ASP A 69 27.34 -2.81 12.98
CA ASP A 69 28.63 -2.96 13.63
C ASP A 69 28.99 -4.44 13.83
N LYS A 70 30.10 -4.72 14.54
CA LYS A 70 30.53 -6.09 14.82
C LYS A 70 29.60 -6.85 15.78
N SER A 71 28.78 -6.14 16.52
CA SER A 71 27.83 -6.70 17.50
C SER A 71 26.44 -6.94 16.89
N GLY A 72 26.18 -6.43 15.69
CA GLY A 72 24.90 -6.57 15.01
C GLY A 72 24.41 -5.26 14.40
N SER A 73 23.11 -5.06 14.39
CA SER A 73 22.45 -3.89 13.82
C SER A 73 21.70 -3.13 14.91
N GLN A 74 21.96 -1.83 15.04
CA GLN A 74 21.32 -0.97 16.03
C GLN A 74 20.81 0.33 15.41
N LYS A 75 19.80 0.97 16.03
CA LYS A 75 19.25 2.24 15.55
C LYS A 75 20.31 3.33 15.60
N ALA A 76 20.54 4.01 14.48
CA ALA A 76 21.50 5.11 14.33
C ALA A 76 20.83 6.45 14.66
N LEU A 77 20.52 6.71 15.93
CA LEU A 77 19.77 7.90 16.39
C LEU A 77 20.49 9.23 16.05
N ASP A 78 21.82 9.22 16.04
CA ASP A 78 22.66 10.41 15.76
C ASP A 78 22.86 10.65 14.26
N HIS A 79 22.39 9.75 13.39
CA HIS A 79 22.52 9.92 11.96
C HIS A 79 21.58 11.02 11.44
N PRO A 80 22.06 11.99 10.63
CA PRO A 80 21.23 13.11 10.16
C PRO A 80 19.92 12.68 9.46
N LEU A 81 19.93 11.55 8.74
CA LEU A 81 18.75 11.00 8.07
C LEU A 81 17.75 10.38 9.04
N TYR A 82 18.14 10.07 10.30
CA TYR A 82 17.22 9.46 11.24
C TYR A 82 15.98 10.32 11.45
N ARG A 83 16.17 11.57 11.86
CA ARG A 83 15.06 12.52 12.07
C ARG A 83 14.24 12.77 10.81
N ILE A 84 14.90 12.90 9.66
CA ILE A 84 14.25 13.18 8.37
C ILE A 84 13.33 11.99 7.96
N LEU A 85 13.76 10.76 8.15
CA LEU A 85 13.00 9.59 7.72
C LEU A 85 12.01 9.12 8.78
N HIS A 86 12.34 9.28 10.07
CA HIS A 86 11.51 8.80 11.16
C HIS A 86 10.44 9.82 11.58
N ASP A 87 10.82 11.09 11.76
CA ASP A 87 9.93 12.11 12.33
C ASP A 87 9.35 13.05 11.26
N GLU A 88 10.22 13.87 10.66
CA GLU A 88 9.83 15.01 9.81
C GLU A 88 10.75 15.11 8.59
N PRO A 89 10.29 14.70 7.39
CA PRO A 89 11.07 14.84 6.16
C PRO A 89 11.31 16.32 5.77
N ASN A 90 10.45 17.21 6.22
CA ASN A 90 10.52 18.65 6.03
C ASN A 90 9.60 19.35 7.05
N PRO A 91 9.68 20.70 7.21
CA PRO A 91 8.87 21.43 8.19
C PRO A 91 7.35 21.45 7.92
N GLU A 92 6.89 20.98 6.78
CA GLU A 92 5.48 21.07 6.36
C GLU A 92 4.71 19.80 6.65
N MET A 93 5.38 18.65 6.85
CA MET A 93 4.70 17.36 7.01
C MET A 93 5.49 16.38 7.87
N THR A 94 4.74 15.46 8.49
CA THR A 94 5.32 14.32 9.22
C THR A 94 5.79 13.22 8.25
N SER A 95 6.64 12.34 8.74
CA SER A 95 7.09 11.16 7.99
C SER A 95 5.93 10.25 7.56
N PHE A 96 4.88 10.14 8.37
CA PHE A 96 3.66 9.41 8.01
C PHE A 96 3.00 10.01 6.77
N VAL A 97 2.71 11.31 6.78
CA VAL A 97 2.03 12.01 5.68
C VAL A 97 2.86 11.95 4.39
N TRP A 98 4.18 12.09 4.49
CA TRP A 98 5.07 11.96 3.33
C TRP A 98 5.03 10.55 2.71
N ARG A 99 5.07 9.51 3.54
CA ARG A 99 4.98 8.13 3.07
C ARG A 99 3.61 7.80 2.48
N GLU A 100 2.53 8.32 3.09
CA GLU A 100 1.16 8.18 2.57
C GLU A 100 1.03 8.85 1.18
N ALA A 101 1.54 10.08 1.02
CA ALA A 101 1.57 10.77 -0.27
C ALA A 101 2.40 10.01 -1.31
N MET A 102 3.57 9.48 -0.92
CA MET A 102 4.44 8.67 -1.76
C MET A 102 3.70 7.44 -2.32
N LEU A 103 3.00 6.71 -1.45
CA LEU A 103 2.23 5.53 -1.84
C LEU A 103 1.04 5.92 -2.73
N THR A 104 0.34 6.99 -2.40
CA THR A 104 -0.74 7.51 -3.23
C THR A 104 -0.27 7.83 -4.65
N HIS A 105 0.92 8.44 -4.78
CA HIS A 105 1.55 8.68 -6.08
C HIS A 105 1.85 7.37 -6.83
N LEU A 106 2.44 6.38 -6.15
CA LEU A 106 2.75 5.08 -6.74
C LEU A 106 1.50 4.36 -7.23
N LEU A 107 0.44 4.37 -6.43
CA LEU A 107 -0.81 3.65 -6.71
C LEU A 107 -1.67 4.34 -7.78
N LEU A 108 -1.53 5.64 -7.98
CA LEU A 108 -2.24 6.40 -9.02
C LEU A 108 -1.45 6.53 -10.31
N TRP A 109 -0.18 6.93 -10.23
CA TRP A 109 0.67 7.26 -11.39
C TRP A 109 1.76 6.24 -11.69
N GLY A 110 1.95 5.26 -10.79
CA GLY A 110 2.99 4.25 -10.95
C GLY A 110 4.39 4.71 -10.59
N ASN A 111 4.59 5.98 -10.26
CA ASN A 111 5.86 6.54 -9.87
C ASN A 111 5.67 7.52 -8.72
N SER A 112 6.66 7.59 -7.83
CA SER A 112 6.73 8.61 -6.81
C SER A 112 8.06 9.35 -6.90
N TYR A 113 8.00 10.67 -6.79
CA TYR A 113 9.15 11.56 -6.83
C TYR A 113 9.18 12.43 -5.59
N SER A 114 10.38 12.60 -5.03
CA SER A 114 10.59 13.59 -3.98
C SER A 114 11.89 14.35 -4.28
N GLN A 115 11.87 15.65 -4.09
CA GLN A 115 13.06 16.49 -4.20
C GLN A 115 13.88 16.38 -2.92
N ILE A 116 15.18 16.12 -3.06
CA ILE A 116 16.13 16.06 -1.97
C ILE A 116 16.81 17.43 -1.87
N LEU A 117 16.55 18.15 -0.79
CA LEU A 117 17.23 19.40 -0.52
C LEU A 117 18.52 19.16 0.25
N ARG A 118 19.61 19.75 -0.28
CA ARG A 118 20.94 19.64 0.31
C ARG A 118 21.47 21.01 0.70
N ALA A 119 22.12 21.11 1.85
CA ALA A 119 22.78 22.32 2.33
C ALA A 119 24.29 22.10 2.49
N GLY A 120 25.05 23.18 2.34
CA GLY A 120 26.49 23.23 2.60
C GLY A 120 27.28 22.12 1.92
N ARG A 121 27.87 21.22 2.72
CA ARG A 121 28.73 20.12 2.26
C ARG A 121 27.98 18.93 1.64
N GLY A 122 26.72 19.11 1.20
CA GLY A 122 25.91 18.06 0.59
C GLY A 122 25.02 17.31 1.58
N ASN A 123 24.92 17.77 2.82
CA ASN A 123 24.03 17.21 3.82
C ASN A 123 22.56 17.37 3.41
N ILE A 124 21.79 16.32 3.51
CA ILE A 124 20.34 16.36 3.25
C ILE A 124 19.68 17.10 4.42
N VAL A 125 18.88 18.11 4.09
CA VAL A 125 18.17 18.96 5.06
C VAL A 125 16.66 18.84 4.94
N GLY A 126 16.17 18.21 3.88
CA GLY A 126 14.74 17.98 3.70
C GLY A 126 14.41 17.18 2.44
N ILE A 127 13.24 16.57 2.44
CA ILE A 127 12.69 15.80 1.33
C ILE A 127 11.26 16.27 1.10
N TYR A 128 10.95 16.70 -0.13
CA TYR A 128 9.65 17.25 -0.51
C TYR A 128 9.02 16.43 -1.62
N PRO A 129 7.78 15.96 -1.49
CA PRO A 129 7.11 15.20 -2.54
C PRO A 129 6.83 16.10 -3.76
N LEU A 130 7.02 15.55 -4.95
CA LEU A 130 6.73 16.20 -6.23
C LEU A 130 5.59 15.47 -6.91
N LEU A 131 4.64 16.19 -7.50
CA LEU A 131 3.49 15.62 -8.20
C LEU A 131 3.94 14.89 -9.47
N PRO A 132 3.59 13.60 -9.62
CA PRO A 132 4.04 12.80 -10.77
C PRO A 132 3.49 13.27 -12.12
N ASP A 133 2.30 13.87 -12.15
CA ASP A 133 1.68 14.43 -13.36
C ASP A 133 2.41 15.66 -13.91
N ARG A 134 3.39 16.19 -13.16
CA ARG A 134 4.22 17.32 -13.53
C ARG A 134 5.68 16.97 -13.74
N MET A 135 6.02 15.69 -13.60
CA MET A 135 7.39 15.20 -13.74
C MET A 135 7.55 14.50 -15.09
N GLU A 136 8.52 14.93 -15.85
CA GLU A 136 8.99 14.28 -17.06
C GLU A 136 10.37 13.68 -16.81
N VAL A 137 10.53 12.42 -17.16
CA VAL A 137 11.78 11.69 -17.02
C VAL A 137 12.25 11.28 -18.41
N ASP A 138 13.46 11.67 -18.75
CA ASP A 138 14.07 11.41 -20.06
C ASP A 138 15.58 11.11 -19.88
N ARG A 139 16.28 10.91 -20.98
CA ARG A 139 17.72 10.76 -21.02
C ARG A 139 18.36 11.88 -21.84
N ASP A 140 19.49 12.38 -21.34
CA ASP A 140 20.33 13.31 -22.11
C ASP A 140 21.09 12.55 -23.24
N ASP A 141 21.77 13.33 -24.11
CA ASP A 141 22.58 12.82 -25.23
C ASP A 141 23.69 11.86 -24.77
N LYS A 142 24.00 11.82 -23.48
CA LYS A 142 24.97 10.89 -22.87
C LYS A 142 24.32 9.69 -22.21
N GLY A 143 23.00 9.50 -22.39
CA GLY A 143 22.22 8.41 -21.79
C GLY A 143 22.03 8.55 -20.28
N LYS A 144 22.31 9.71 -19.66
CA LYS A 144 22.04 9.95 -18.23
C LYS A 144 20.59 10.38 -18.04
N LEU A 145 19.92 9.84 -17.01
CA LEU A 145 18.56 10.25 -16.67
C LEU A 145 18.50 11.74 -16.33
N THR A 146 17.47 12.39 -16.81
CA THR A 146 17.14 13.79 -16.52
C THR A 146 15.72 13.88 -16.01
N TYR A 147 15.48 14.78 -15.08
CA TYR A 147 14.18 15.02 -14.46
C TYR A 147 13.78 16.46 -14.73
N THR A 148 12.64 16.65 -15.37
CA THR A 148 12.09 17.96 -15.69
C THR A 148 10.77 18.15 -14.98
N TYR A 149 10.71 19.11 -14.06
CA TYR A 149 9.52 19.36 -13.24
C TYR A 149 8.84 20.68 -13.65
N SER A 150 7.54 20.63 -13.94
CA SER A 150 6.70 21.78 -14.23
C SER A 150 6.05 22.30 -12.95
N THR A 151 6.46 23.48 -12.51
CA THR A 151 5.92 24.13 -11.30
C THR A 151 4.48 24.59 -11.50
N THR A 152 3.80 24.92 -10.38
CA THR A 152 2.45 25.51 -10.41
C THR A 152 2.39 26.86 -11.13
N SER A 153 3.51 27.60 -11.15
CA SER A 153 3.62 28.87 -11.88
C SER A 153 3.90 28.72 -13.38
N GLY A 154 3.95 27.49 -13.90
CA GLY A 154 4.24 27.21 -15.31
C GLY A 154 5.71 27.23 -15.68
N GLN A 155 6.61 27.43 -14.72
CA GLN A 155 8.05 27.35 -14.95
C GLN A 155 8.50 25.88 -14.99
N THR A 156 9.45 25.58 -15.86
CA THR A 156 10.06 24.26 -15.99
C THR A 156 11.45 24.27 -15.34
N VAL A 157 11.67 23.34 -14.41
CA VAL A 157 12.93 23.21 -13.66
C VAL A 157 13.56 21.85 -13.98
N LYS A 158 14.81 21.86 -14.43
CA LYS A 158 15.59 20.61 -14.56
C LYS A 158 16.23 20.27 -13.24
N LEU A 159 15.92 19.11 -12.70
CA LEU A 159 16.48 18.57 -11.46
C LEU A 159 17.61 17.59 -11.79
N ARG A 160 18.66 17.61 -10.99
CA ARG A 160 19.74 16.62 -11.11
C ARG A 160 19.26 15.28 -10.59
N PRO A 161 19.67 14.16 -11.18
CA PRO A 161 19.29 12.82 -10.71
C PRO A 161 19.61 12.55 -9.23
N GLU A 162 20.71 13.12 -8.74
CA GLU A 162 21.11 13.02 -7.33
C GLU A 162 20.23 13.81 -6.35
N ASP A 163 19.43 14.75 -6.85
CA ASP A 163 18.50 15.55 -6.05
C ASP A 163 17.05 15.09 -6.17
N VAL A 164 16.81 13.93 -6.81
CA VAL A 164 15.48 13.32 -6.93
C VAL A 164 15.48 11.92 -6.36
N LEU A 165 14.69 11.71 -5.33
CA LEU A 165 14.31 10.36 -4.91
C LEU A 165 13.17 9.90 -5.82
N HIS A 166 13.49 9.02 -6.76
CA HIS A 166 12.55 8.40 -7.66
C HIS A 166 12.32 6.95 -7.24
N ILE A 167 11.06 6.62 -6.97
CA ILE A 167 10.60 5.27 -6.64
C ILE A 167 9.65 4.82 -7.75
N PRO A 168 10.07 3.93 -8.66
CA PRO A 168 9.19 3.39 -9.68
C PRO A 168 8.33 2.24 -9.15
N GLY A 169 7.12 2.13 -9.63
CA GLY A 169 6.25 0.96 -9.47
C GLY A 169 6.67 -0.21 -10.38
N LEU A 170 5.70 -1.05 -10.75
CA LEU A 170 5.89 -2.09 -11.76
C LEU A 170 6.04 -1.45 -13.13
N GLY A 171 7.08 -1.80 -13.87
CA GLY A 171 7.36 -1.30 -15.22
C GLY A 171 8.20 -2.30 -16.01
N PHE A 172 8.29 -2.12 -17.34
CA PHE A 172 9.06 -3.02 -18.21
C PHE A 172 10.57 -2.74 -18.18
N ASP A 173 10.95 -1.48 -18.04
CA ASP A 173 12.34 -1.04 -18.10
C ASP A 173 13.04 -0.93 -16.74
N GLY A 174 12.28 -1.08 -15.65
CA GLY A 174 12.78 -0.92 -14.29
C GLY A 174 13.10 0.53 -13.88
N ILE A 175 12.81 1.52 -14.76
CA ILE A 175 13.02 2.95 -14.53
C ILE A 175 11.69 3.64 -14.31
N MET A 176 10.74 3.41 -15.21
CA MET A 176 9.41 3.99 -15.15
C MET A 176 8.38 2.91 -14.76
N GLY A 177 7.63 3.21 -13.70
CA GLY A 177 6.48 2.39 -13.31
C GLY A 177 5.24 2.75 -14.10
N TYR A 178 4.39 1.78 -14.41
CA TYR A 178 3.08 2.02 -15.02
C TYR A 178 2.08 2.46 -13.99
N SER A 179 1.21 3.41 -14.39
CA SER A 179 0.04 3.73 -13.62
C SER A 179 -0.92 2.54 -13.60
N PRO A 180 -1.26 1.97 -12.42
CA PRO A 180 -2.28 0.92 -12.34
C PRO A 180 -3.63 1.36 -12.95
N ILE A 181 -3.97 2.64 -12.79
CA ILE A 181 -5.18 3.24 -13.36
C ILE A 181 -5.13 3.29 -14.89
N ALA A 182 -3.98 3.62 -15.49
CA ALA A 182 -3.84 3.68 -16.93
C ALA A 182 -3.84 2.27 -17.55
N VAL A 183 -3.23 1.29 -16.89
CA VAL A 183 -3.24 -0.12 -17.31
C VAL A 183 -4.66 -0.67 -17.30
N GLU A 184 -5.36 -0.48 -16.20
CA GLU A 184 -6.72 -1.00 -15.97
C GLU A 184 -7.81 0.05 -16.27
N ARG A 185 -7.54 0.93 -17.21
CA ARG A 185 -8.41 2.04 -17.60
C ARG A 185 -9.85 1.60 -17.90
N ASN A 186 -10.02 0.43 -18.49
CA ASN A 186 -11.34 -0.07 -18.87
C ASN A 186 -12.16 -0.51 -17.66
N ALA A 187 -11.54 -1.18 -16.67
CA ALA A 187 -12.21 -1.59 -15.45
C ALA A 187 -12.65 -0.37 -14.61
N VAL A 188 -11.74 0.61 -14.44
CA VAL A 188 -12.06 1.85 -13.74
C VAL A 188 -13.13 2.65 -14.50
N GLY A 189 -13.02 2.75 -15.83
CA GLY A 189 -13.99 3.45 -16.66
C GLY A 189 -15.37 2.81 -16.63
N LEU A 190 -15.46 1.49 -16.56
CA LEU A 190 -16.72 0.77 -16.39
C LEU A 190 -17.35 1.07 -15.03
N SER A 191 -16.55 1.14 -13.96
CA SER A 191 -17.02 1.52 -12.62
C SER A 191 -17.61 2.93 -12.59
N ILE A 192 -16.93 3.90 -13.23
CA ILE A 192 -17.43 5.28 -13.36
C ILE A 192 -18.74 5.31 -14.16
N ALA A 193 -18.82 4.56 -15.27
CA ALA A 193 -20.02 4.49 -16.08
C ALA A 193 -21.22 3.87 -15.34
N ALA A 194 -20.98 2.82 -14.57
CA ALA A 194 -22.01 2.17 -13.76
C ALA A 194 -22.53 3.09 -12.64
N GLU A 195 -21.64 3.83 -11.99
CA GLU A 195 -22.03 4.80 -10.94
C GLU A 195 -22.87 5.95 -11.52
N GLU A 196 -22.45 6.47 -12.68
CA GLU A 196 -23.22 7.51 -13.37
C GLU A 196 -24.58 7.00 -13.87
N PHE A 197 -24.62 5.77 -14.37
CA PHE A 197 -25.87 5.13 -14.78
C PHE A 197 -26.82 4.99 -13.59
N GLY A 198 -26.34 4.45 -12.47
CA GLY A 198 -27.13 4.33 -11.24
C GLY A 198 -27.62 5.68 -10.73
N SER A 199 -26.76 6.70 -10.72
CA SER A 199 -27.12 8.06 -10.31
C SER A 199 -28.22 8.64 -11.18
N LYS A 200 -28.12 8.51 -12.51
CA LYS A 200 -29.15 8.95 -13.46
C LYS A 200 -30.45 8.16 -13.30
N PHE A 201 -30.35 6.86 -13.08
CA PHE A 201 -31.52 6.01 -12.86
C PHE A 201 -32.32 6.45 -11.63
N PHE A 202 -31.63 6.66 -10.51
CA PHE A 202 -32.28 7.13 -9.28
C PHE A 202 -32.76 8.59 -9.36
N SER A 203 -31.98 9.48 -10.00
CA SER A 203 -32.38 10.88 -10.17
C SER A 203 -33.64 11.05 -11.03
N ASN A 204 -33.85 10.14 -12.00
CA ASN A 204 -35.04 10.11 -12.81
C ASN A 204 -36.24 9.39 -12.15
N GLY A 205 -36.18 9.14 -10.86
CA GLY A 205 -37.25 8.52 -10.09
C GLY A 205 -37.39 7.01 -10.29
N ALA A 206 -36.33 6.34 -10.73
CA ALA A 206 -36.30 4.90 -11.03
C ALA A 206 -37.43 4.48 -12.00
N THR A 207 -38.02 5.45 -12.73
CA THR A 207 -39.07 5.19 -13.71
C THR A 207 -38.43 4.65 -14.99
N PRO A 208 -38.75 3.42 -15.39
CA PRO A 208 -38.27 2.90 -16.65
C PRO A 208 -38.82 3.77 -17.80
N SER A 209 -37.97 3.97 -18.82
CA SER A 209 -38.41 4.57 -20.08
C SER A 209 -39.65 3.85 -20.60
N GLY A 210 -40.69 4.58 -20.90
CA GLY A 210 -41.93 4.02 -21.42
C GLY A 210 -42.41 4.78 -22.62
N ILE A 211 -43.28 4.17 -23.38
CA ILE A 211 -44.00 4.83 -24.44
C ILE A 211 -45.38 5.21 -23.89
N LEU A 212 -45.67 6.51 -23.96
CA LEU A 212 -47.02 7.04 -23.75
C LEU A 212 -47.70 7.05 -25.10
N THR A 213 -48.70 6.19 -25.27
CA THR A 213 -49.49 6.13 -26.50
C THR A 213 -50.84 6.82 -26.33
N HIS A 214 -51.27 7.54 -27.34
CA HIS A 214 -52.56 8.21 -27.40
C HIS A 214 -53.32 7.71 -28.63
N PRO A 215 -54.62 7.40 -28.54
CA PRO A 215 -55.41 6.86 -29.69
C PRO A 215 -55.53 7.84 -30.86
N ASN A 216 -55.41 9.15 -30.58
CA ASN A 216 -55.48 10.21 -31.57
C ASN A 216 -54.17 10.96 -31.73
N THR A 217 -54.04 11.82 -32.72
CA THR A 217 -52.86 12.66 -32.95
C THR A 217 -52.70 13.69 -31.84
N VAL A 218 -51.54 13.67 -31.15
CA VAL A 218 -51.21 14.65 -30.11
C VAL A 218 -50.79 15.96 -30.76
N LYS A 219 -51.54 17.04 -30.53
CA LYS A 219 -51.28 18.37 -31.12
C LYS A 219 -49.96 18.99 -30.64
N ASN A 220 -49.53 18.73 -29.41
CA ASN A 220 -48.30 19.25 -28.85
C ASN A 220 -47.55 18.16 -28.03
N PRO A 221 -46.73 17.32 -28.66
CA PRO A 221 -46.00 16.27 -27.98
C PRO A 221 -44.95 16.77 -26.96
N LYS A 222 -44.43 18.01 -27.17
CA LYS A 222 -43.46 18.61 -26.26
C LYS A 222 -44.12 18.99 -24.92
N ALA A 223 -45.24 19.68 -24.97
CA ALA A 223 -45.95 20.08 -23.74
C ALA A 223 -46.43 18.86 -22.95
N LEU A 224 -46.85 17.78 -23.62
CA LEU A 224 -47.24 16.55 -22.96
C LEU A 224 -46.03 15.89 -22.25
N ARG A 225 -44.88 15.90 -22.92
CA ARG A 225 -43.63 15.37 -22.31
C ARG A 225 -43.19 16.20 -21.10
N GLU A 226 -43.22 17.53 -21.22
CA GLU A 226 -42.83 18.45 -20.14
C GLU A 226 -43.76 18.29 -18.93
N SER A 227 -45.08 18.27 -19.14
CA SER A 227 -46.05 18.02 -18.07
C SER A 227 -45.87 16.64 -17.42
N TRP A 228 -45.58 15.61 -18.23
CA TRP A 228 -45.28 14.28 -17.69
C TRP A 228 -44.05 14.27 -16.83
N MET A 229 -42.95 14.89 -17.29
CA MET A 229 -41.70 15.00 -16.56
C MET A 229 -41.82 15.82 -15.27
N GLU A 230 -42.61 16.88 -15.27
CA GLU A 230 -42.89 17.69 -14.11
C GLU A 230 -43.72 16.95 -13.07
N ALA A 231 -44.74 16.21 -13.51
CA ALA A 231 -45.63 15.47 -12.59
C ALA A 231 -45.01 14.19 -12.01
N TYR A 232 -44.18 13.48 -12.80
CA TYR A 232 -43.71 12.12 -12.48
C TYR A 232 -42.18 11.95 -12.54
N GLY A 233 -41.44 12.97 -13.01
CA GLY A 233 -39.98 12.94 -13.05
C GLY A 233 -39.36 13.30 -11.69
N GLY A 234 -38.12 12.81 -11.47
CA GLY A 234 -37.35 13.11 -10.25
C GLY A 234 -37.61 12.18 -9.07
N SER A 235 -36.63 12.10 -8.17
CA SER A 235 -36.66 11.20 -7.00
C SER A 235 -37.79 11.54 -6.00
N SER A 236 -38.21 12.78 -5.94
CA SER A 236 -39.31 13.25 -5.07
C SER A 236 -40.69 12.85 -5.55
N ASN A 237 -40.85 12.47 -6.82
CA ASN A 237 -42.11 12.06 -7.43
C ASN A 237 -42.21 10.55 -7.66
N SER A 238 -41.24 9.78 -7.19
CA SER A 238 -41.26 8.32 -7.26
C SER A 238 -42.47 7.75 -6.52
N ASN A 239 -43.14 6.75 -7.10
CA ASN A 239 -44.33 6.09 -6.58
C ASN A 239 -45.66 6.89 -6.62
N ARG A 240 -45.74 7.97 -7.36
CA ARG A 240 -47.04 8.63 -7.63
C ARG A 240 -47.88 7.81 -8.62
N VAL A 241 -49.17 7.74 -8.34
CA VAL A 241 -50.15 7.13 -9.26
C VAL A 241 -50.36 8.06 -10.46
N ALA A 242 -50.12 7.56 -11.66
CA ALA A 242 -50.38 8.29 -12.88
C ALA A 242 -51.85 8.10 -13.31
N ILE A 243 -52.55 9.18 -13.54
CA ILE A 243 -53.90 9.18 -14.11
C ILE A 243 -53.73 9.50 -15.59
N LEU A 244 -54.17 8.59 -16.47
CA LEU A 244 -54.11 8.74 -17.90
C LEU A 244 -55.50 9.09 -18.44
N GLU A 245 -55.61 10.20 -19.14
CA GLU A 245 -56.86 10.72 -19.71
C GLU A 245 -56.98 10.33 -21.17
N GLU A 246 -58.19 10.47 -21.74
CA GLU A 246 -58.48 10.32 -23.18
C GLU A 246 -58.00 9.02 -23.83
N GLY A 247 -57.99 7.93 -23.09
CA GLY A 247 -57.59 6.62 -23.61
C GLY A 247 -56.08 6.45 -23.83
N MET A 248 -55.29 7.31 -23.25
CA MET A 248 -53.82 7.12 -23.23
C MET A 248 -53.45 5.80 -22.53
N SER A 249 -52.39 5.16 -22.99
CA SER A 249 -51.81 4.03 -22.33
C SER A 249 -50.30 4.21 -22.18
N PHE A 250 -49.77 3.77 -21.03
CA PHE A 250 -48.34 3.79 -20.76
C PHE A 250 -47.82 2.36 -20.81
N THR A 251 -46.93 2.12 -21.75
CA THR A 251 -46.24 0.82 -21.86
C THR A 251 -44.79 0.98 -21.43
N ARG A 252 -44.39 0.30 -20.38
CA ARG A 252 -43.02 0.28 -19.97
C ARG A 252 -42.15 -0.40 -21.02
N ILE A 253 -41.10 0.27 -21.47
CA ILE A 253 -40.00 -0.33 -22.19
C ILE A 253 -38.92 -0.65 -21.15
N SER A 254 -39.17 -1.58 -20.26
CA SER A 254 -38.15 -2.02 -19.31
C SER A 254 -37.80 -3.46 -19.62
N MET A 255 -36.51 -3.74 -19.63
CA MET A 255 -36.03 -5.12 -19.54
C MET A 255 -36.20 -5.55 -18.10
N PRO A 256 -37.02 -6.61 -17.80
CA PRO A 256 -37.42 -6.95 -16.44
C PRO A 256 -36.31 -7.48 -15.52
N ASN A 257 -35.06 -7.67 -16.01
CA ASN A 257 -33.96 -8.30 -15.28
C ASN A 257 -32.80 -7.35 -14.92
N ASN A 258 -32.92 -6.04 -15.16
CA ASN A 258 -31.75 -5.16 -15.09
C ASN A 258 -31.29 -4.77 -13.66
N GLU A 259 -32.20 -4.79 -12.68
CA GLU A 259 -31.83 -4.32 -11.32
C GLU A 259 -30.89 -5.31 -10.61
N ALA A 260 -31.22 -6.59 -10.63
CA ALA A 260 -30.38 -7.62 -10.02
C ALA A 260 -29.01 -7.74 -10.74
N GLN A 261 -29.03 -7.73 -12.08
CA GLN A 261 -27.81 -7.78 -12.88
C GLN A 261 -26.94 -6.51 -12.71
N PHE A 262 -27.54 -5.35 -12.51
CA PHE A 262 -26.82 -4.12 -12.22
C PHE A 262 -26.11 -4.20 -10.87
N LEU A 263 -26.77 -4.69 -9.83
CA LEU A 263 -26.17 -4.89 -8.51
C LEU A 263 -25.03 -5.92 -8.55
N GLU A 264 -25.23 -7.03 -9.26
CA GLU A 264 -24.17 -8.04 -9.45
C GLU A 264 -22.97 -7.44 -10.21
N THR A 265 -23.20 -6.65 -11.24
CA THR A 265 -22.14 -5.95 -11.98
C THR A 265 -21.36 -5.02 -11.06
N ARG A 266 -22.02 -4.25 -10.19
CA ARG A 266 -21.35 -3.38 -9.22
C ARG A 266 -20.51 -4.17 -8.24
N LYS A 267 -21.01 -5.28 -7.71
CA LYS A 267 -20.25 -6.18 -6.82
C LYS A 267 -19.02 -6.77 -7.52
N PHE A 268 -19.18 -7.21 -8.76
CA PHE A 268 -18.07 -7.70 -9.55
C PHE A 268 -16.98 -6.64 -9.74
N GLN A 269 -17.36 -5.38 -10.00
CA GLN A 269 -16.42 -4.27 -10.15
C GLN A 269 -15.64 -3.99 -8.86
N VAL A 270 -16.28 -4.08 -7.69
CA VAL A 270 -15.59 -3.96 -6.39
C VAL A 270 -14.49 -5.02 -6.31
N SER A 271 -14.83 -6.28 -6.57
CA SER A 271 -13.87 -7.39 -6.53
C SER A 271 -12.76 -7.24 -7.57
N GLU A 272 -13.04 -6.68 -8.74
CA GLU A 272 -12.07 -6.44 -9.80
C GLU A 272 -11.06 -5.36 -9.40
N ILE A 273 -11.51 -4.23 -8.85
CA ILE A 273 -10.62 -3.17 -8.34
C ILE A 273 -9.78 -3.70 -7.16
N CYS A 274 -10.37 -4.47 -6.25
CA CYS A 274 -9.63 -5.12 -5.17
C CYS A 274 -8.50 -6.01 -5.70
N ARG A 275 -8.73 -6.74 -6.79
CA ARG A 275 -7.72 -7.57 -7.46
C ARG A 275 -6.58 -6.75 -8.05
N ILE A 276 -6.87 -5.61 -8.67
CA ILE A 276 -5.86 -4.69 -9.23
C ILE A 276 -4.86 -4.27 -8.15
N TYR A 277 -5.39 -3.89 -6.98
CA TYR A 277 -4.59 -3.42 -5.85
C TYR A 277 -4.11 -4.52 -4.90
N ARG A 278 -4.55 -5.78 -5.09
CA ARG A 278 -4.30 -6.91 -4.16
C ARG A 278 -4.79 -6.64 -2.75
N VAL A 279 -5.89 -5.92 -2.61
CA VAL A 279 -6.54 -5.64 -1.33
C VAL A 279 -7.66 -6.65 -1.12
N PRO A 280 -7.64 -7.43 -0.03
CA PRO A 280 -8.77 -8.29 0.31
C PRO A 280 -10.06 -7.48 0.51
N PRO A 281 -11.21 -7.92 -0.02
CA PRO A 281 -12.47 -7.16 0.09
C PRO A 281 -12.87 -6.78 1.51
N HIS A 282 -12.60 -7.62 2.50
CA HIS A 282 -12.92 -7.33 3.90
C HIS A 282 -12.18 -6.09 4.44
N MET A 283 -11.01 -5.75 3.91
CA MET A 283 -10.24 -4.54 4.30
C MET A 283 -10.93 -3.23 3.89
N ILE A 284 -11.83 -3.29 2.91
CA ILE A 284 -12.66 -2.16 2.48
C ILE A 284 -14.12 -2.30 2.93
N ALA A 285 -14.34 -3.10 3.99
CA ALA A 285 -15.65 -3.37 4.58
C ALA A 285 -16.64 -4.14 3.68
N ASP A 286 -16.17 -4.84 2.67
CA ASP A 286 -16.97 -5.81 1.92
C ASP A 286 -16.84 -7.20 2.56
N LEU A 287 -17.86 -7.58 3.32
CA LEU A 287 -17.88 -8.82 4.12
C LEU A 287 -18.78 -9.91 3.53
N GLU A 288 -19.28 -9.76 2.31
CA GLU A 288 -20.28 -10.65 1.73
C GLU A 288 -19.85 -12.14 1.70
N HIS A 289 -18.56 -12.40 1.52
CA HIS A 289 -17.98 -13.75 1.46
C HIS A 289 -16.93 -14.02 2.56
N ALA A 290 -16.92 -13.20 3.61
CA ALA A 290 -15.91 -13.29 4.65
C ALA A 290 -16.35 -14.23 5.78
N THR A 291 -15.47 -15.17 6.18
CA THR A 291 -15.56 -15.95 7.42
C THR A 291 -14.40 -15.56 8.35
N PHE A 292 -14.53 -15.76 9.66
CA PHE A 292 -13.48 -15.40 10.62
C PHE A 292 -12.13 -16.01 10.29
N SER A 293 -12.07 -17.29 9.95
CA SER A 293 -10.82 -17.97 9.57
C SER A 293 -10.24 -17.43 8.23
N SER A 294 -11.11 -17.09 7.28
CA SER A 294 -10.65 -16.53 6.00
C SER A 294 -10.12 -15.12 6.16
N ILE A 295 -10.66 -14.30 7.06
CA ILE A 295 -10.19 -12.94 7.35
C ILE A 295 -8.75 -12.96 7.89
N GLU A 296 -8.45 -13.85 8.83
CA GLU A 296 -7.11 -13.97 9.42
C GLU A 296 -6.07 -14.35 8.37
N HIS A 297 -6.32 -15.40 7.59
CA HIS A 297 -5.43 -15.79 6.50
C HIS A 297 -5.26 -14.69 5.44
N GLN A 298 -6.33 -14.04 5.03
CA GLN A 298 -6.29 -12.94 4.07
C GLN A 298 -5.53 -11.72 4.60
N SER A 299 -5.56 -11.46 5.91
CA SER A 299 -4.80 -10.38 6.53
C SER A 299 -3.30 -10.66 6.48
N ILE A 300 -2.88 -11.91 6.72
CA ILE A 300 -1.49 -12.34 6.57
C ILE A 300 -1.08 -12.25 5.09
N ASP A 301 -1.90 -12.75 4.18
CA ASP A 301 -1.65 -12.68 2.74
C ASP A 301 -1.50 -11.23 2.27
N PHE A 302 -2.34 -10.32 2.76
CA PHE A 302 -2.23 -8.89 2.48
C PHE A 302 -0.90 -8.31 2.95
N ALA A 303 -0.48 -8.61 4.19
CA ALA A 303 0.80 -8.16 4.71
C ALA A 303 1.98 -8.67 3.88
N VAL A 304 1.98 -9.96 3.53
CA VAL A 304 3.10 -10.62 2.81
C VAL A 304 3.11 -10.29 1.33
N HIS A 305 1.96 -10.33 0.66
CA HIS A 305 1.88 -10.26 -0.80
C HIS A 305 1.53 -8.87 -1.35
N CYS A 306 0.89 -8.02 -0.55
CA CYS A 306 0.57 -6.65 -0.95
C CYS A 306 1.54 -5.63 -0.33
N ILE A 307 1.68 -5.63 1.00
CA ILE A 307 2.41 -4.57 1.72
C ILE A 307 3.93 -4.76 1.65
N ARG A 308 4.45 -5.94 1.97
CA ARG A 308 5.89 -6.22 1.99
C ARG A 308 6.64 -5.84 0.71
N PRO A 309 6.13 -6.12 -0.51
CA PRO A 309 6.78 -5.69 -1.75
C PRO A 309 6.96 -4.16 -1.86
N TRP A 310 5.98 -3.37 -1.37
CA TRP A 310 6.08 -1.91 -1.33
C TRP A 310 7.15 -1.45 -0.34
N LEU A 311 7.19 -2.02 0.84
CA LEU A 311 8.20 -1.69 1.86
C LEU A 311 9.61 -1.94 1.34
N ILE A 312 9.87 -3.13 0.76
CA ILE A 312 11.18 -3.46 0.18
C ILE A 312 11.57 -2.49 -0.93
N ARG A 313 10.62 -2.13 -1.80
CA ARG A 313 10.85 -1.18 -2.89
C ARG A 313 11.24 0.20 -2.37
N ILE A 314 10.56 0.69 -1.35
CA ILE A 314 10.83 1.97 -0.70
C ILE A 314 12.20 1.93 -0.02
N GLU A 315 12.48 0.92 0.81
CA GLU A 315 13.76 0.72 1.48
C GLU A 315 14.93 0.74 0.51
N GLN A 316 14.86 -0.07 -0.54
CA GLN A 316 15.94 -0.15 -1.52
C GLN A 316 16.13 1.16 -2.28
N SER A 317 15.05 1.85 -2.65
CA SER A 317 15.13 3.14 -3.35
C SER A 317 15.75 4.22 -2.47
N ILE A 318 15.36 4.28 -1.21
CA ILE A 318 15.90 5.24 -0.23
C ILE A 318 17.36 4.90 0.08
N ASN A 319 17.69 3.64 0.33
CA ASN A 319 19.07 3.20 0.58
C ASN A 319 20.00 3.53 -0.60
N ARG A 320 19.47 3.44 -1.80
CA ARG A 320 20.23 3.80 -3.01
C ARG A 320 20.45 5.31 -3.15
N ALA A 321 19.42 6.14 -2.85
CA ALA A 321 19.40 7.56 -3.20
C ALA A 321 19.94 8.48 -2.09
N LEU A 322 19.74 8.13 -0.82
CA LEU A 322 20.03 9.03 0.29
C LEU A 322 21.39 8.76 0.95
N PHE A 323 21.87 7.52 0.93
CA PHE A 323 23.18 7.20 1.52
C PHE A 323 24.31 7.40 0.50
N THR A 324 25.39 8.01 0.96
CA THR A 324 26.61 8.17 0.18
C THR A 324 27.33 6.80 0.02
N GLU A 325 28.23 6.69 -0.97
CA GLU A 325 29.01 5.45 -1.18
C GLU A 325 29.87 5.07 0.05
N LYS A 326 30.21 6.03 0.92
CA LYS A 326 30.95 5.77 2.16
C LYS A 326 30.06 5.23 3.29
N GLU A 327 28.79 5.56 3.25
CA GLU A 327 27.80 5.14 4.24
C GLU A 327 27.16 3.79 3.89
N LYS A 328 27.07 3.46 2.60
CA LYS A 328 26.55 2.18 2.11
C LYS A 328 27.35 1.01 2.70
N GLY A 329 26.63 0.02 3.20
CA GLY A 329 27.21 -1.13 3.89
C GLY A 329 27.42 -0.95 5.39
N ARG A 330 27.46 0.30 5.89
CA ARG A 330 27.48 0.60 7.31
C ARG A 330 26.09 1.06 7.80
N PHE A 331 25.40 1.90 7.00
CA PHE A 331 24.09 2.40 7.33
C PHE A 331 23.05 1.92 6.31
N TYR A 332 21.84 1.68 6.78
CA TYR A 332 20.68 1.37 5.96
C TYR A 332 19.41 1.82 6.68
N CYS A 333 18.33 1.99 5.93
CA CYS A 333 17.01 2.22 6.51
C CYS A 333 16.12 0.99 6.30
N GLN A 334 15.25 0.74 7.27
CA GLN A 334 14.33 -0.39 7.25
C GLN A 334 13.06 -0.06 8.02
N PHE A 335 11.93 -0.63 7.55
CA PHE A 335 10.68 -0.62 8.31
C PHE A 335 10.70 -1.68 9.40
N ASN A 336 10.14 -1.35 10.55
CA ASN A 336 9.83 -2.35 11.55
C ASN A 336 8.45 -2.96 11.26
N LEU A 337 8.46 -4.21 10.79
CA LEU A 337 7.25 -4.95 10.43
C LEU A 337 6.58 -5.66 11.61
N ASP A 338 7.22 -5.70 12.77
CA ASP A 338 6.72 -6.45 13.93
C ASP A 338 5.30 -6.02 14.30
N GLY A 339 4.98 -4.72 14.13
CA GLY A 339 3.65 -4.18 14.35
C GLY A 339 2.57 -4.68 13.38
N LEU A 340 2.92 -4.89 12.10
CA LEU A 340 2.00 -5.36 11.06
C LEU A 340 1.77 -6.87 11.12
N MET A 341 2.82 -7.61 11.51
CA MET A 341 2.78 -9.07 11.67
C MET A 341 2.27 -9.50 13.04
N ARG A 342 2.00 -8.54 13.92
CA ARG A 342 1.48 -8.81 15.26
C ARG A 342 0.06 -9.36 15.14
N GLY A 343 -0.07 -10.67 15.25
CA GLY A 343 -1.31 -11.39 15.48
C GLY A 343 -2.07 -10.85 16.71
N SER A 344 -3.08 -11.57 17.16
CA SER A 344 -3.80 -11.19 18.37
C SER A 344 -2.82 -10.97 19.54
N TYR A 345 -3.20 -10.17 20.52
CA TYR A 345 -2.40 -9.97 21.76
C TYR A 345 -1.92 -11.30 22.35
N LYS A 346 -2.77 -12.32 22.28
CA LYS A 346 -2.47 -13.68 22.76
C LYS A 346 -1.30 -14.31 22.00
N GLU A 347 -1.34 -14.31 20.66
CA GLU A 347 -0.26 -14.90 19.83
C GLU A 347 1.07 -14.18 20.04
N ARG A 348 1.04 -12.87 20.21
CA ARG A 348 2.25 -12.08 20.52
C ARG A 348 2.84 -12.48 21.85
N MET A 349 2.01 -12.60 22.91
CA MET A 349 2.48 -13.02 24.24
C MET A 349 2.99 -14.47 24.23
N GLU A 350 2.37 -15.36 23.48
CA GLU A 350 2.85 -16.72 23.26
C GLU A 350 4.21 -16.72 22.53
N GLY A 351 4.38 -15.90 21.50
CA GLY A 351 5.66 -15.71 20.81
C GLY A 351 6.77 -15.21 21.74
N TYR A 352 6.49 -14.23 22.58
CA TYR A 352 7.44 -13.74 23.61
C TYR A 352 7.80 -14.83 24.63
N ALA A 353 6.81 -15.59 25.07
CA ALA A 353 7.06 -16.70 25.99
C ALA A 353 7.99 -17.76 25.37
N ILE A 354 7.77 -18.11 24.09
CA ILE A 354 8.63 -19.03 23.35
C ILE A 354 10.04 -18.44 23.19
N GLY A 355 10.16 -17.17 22.78
CA GLY A 355 11.44 -16.49 22.60
C GLY A 355 12.25 -16.44 23.89
N ARG A 356 11.60 -16.15 25.03
CA ARG A 356 12.24 -16.11 26.34
C ARG A 356 12.64 -17.51 26.83
N GLN A 357 11.82 -18.53 26.66
CA GLN A 357 12.11 -19.90 27.06
C GLN A 357 13.25 -20.53 26.25
N ASN A 358 13.44 -20.11 25.00
CA ASN A 358 14.52 -20.59 24.14
C ASN A 358 15.78 -19.73 24.17
N GLY A 359 15.82 -18.68 24.99
CA GLY A 359 16.98 -17.81 25.12
C GLY A 359 17.23 -16.84 23.96
N TRP A 360 16.25 -16.57 23.11
CA TRP A 360 16.36 -15.60 22.02
C TRP A 360 16.06 -14.18 22.46
N LEU A 361 15.18 -14.02 23.46
CA LEU A 361 14.77 -12.74 24.01
C LEU A 361 15.04 -12.68 25.51
N ASN A 362 15.52 -11.54 25.98
CA ASN A 362 15.57 -11.21 27.40
C ASN A 362 14.31 -10.39 27.80
N ALA A 363 14.18 -10.03 29.07
CA ALA A 363 13.03 -9.28 29.56
C ALA A 363 12.98 -7.87 28.98
N ASN A 364 14.12 -7.22 28.83
CA ASN A 364 14.21 -5.85 28.33
C ASN A 364 13.96 -5.80 26.81
N ASP A 365 14.34 -6.82 26.03
CA ASP A 365 13.96 -6.91 24.62
C ASP A 365 12.44 -6.88 24.46
N ILE A 366 11.72 -7.66 25.29
CA ILE A 366 10.24 -7.70 25.24
C ILE A 366 9.65 -6.37 25.70
N ARG A 367 10.22 -5.75 26.74
CA ARG A 367 9.77 -4.45 27.26
C ARG A 367 9.99 -3.31 26.25
N ASP A 368 11.10 -3.33 25.51
CA ASP A 368 11.35 -2.38 24.44
C ASP A 368 10.33 -2.54 23.29
N LEU A 369 10.02 -3.78 22.90
CA LEU A 369 8.99 -4.08 21.93
C LEU A 369 7.59 -3.62 22.34
N GLU A 370 7.28 -3.58 23.65
CA GLU A 370 5.99 -3.14 24.20
C GLU A 370 6.03 -1.68 24.73
N ASN A 371 7.12 -0.94 24.46
CA ASN A 371 7.35 0.44 24.95
C ASN A 371 7.26 0.58 26.48
N MET A 372 7.76 -0.40 27.21
CA MET A 372 7.84 -0.39 28.67
C MET A 372 9.25 0.02 29.13
N ASN A 373 9.34 0.69 30.27
CA ASN A 373 10.64 1.03 30.86
C ASN A 373 11.48 -0.23 31.14
N PRO A 374 12.79 -0.21 30.87
CA PRO A 374 13.65 -1.37 31.10
C PRO A 374 13.75 -1.72 32.60
N ILE A 375 13.97 -3.01 32.88
CA ILE A 375 14.34 -3.50 34.21
C ILE A 375 15.85 -3.26 34.39
N PRO A 376 16.31 -2.78 35.55
CA PRO A 376 17.73 -2.62 35.84
C PRO A 376 18.51 -3.89 35.58
N GLU A 377 19.80 -3.76 35.21
CA GLU A 377 20.65 -4.91 34.93
C GLU A 377 20.90 -5.74 36.19
N GLU A 378 21.00 -5.10 37.37
CA GLU A 378 21.12 -5.74 38.69
C GLU A 378 19.92 -6.63 39.04
N ASP A 379 18.73 -6.33 38.48
CA ASP A 379 17.51 -7.13 38.63
C ASP A 379 17.36 -8.19 37.50
N GLY A 380 18.38 -8.37 36.70
CA GLY A 380 18.43 -9.40 35.65
C GLY A 380 17.59 -9.08 34.39
N GLY A 381 17.32 -7.81 34.13
CA GLY A 381 16.53 -7.38 32.96
C GLY A 381 17.10 -7.85 31.62
N ASN A 382 18.43 -7.88 31.50
CA ASN A 382 19.16 -8.31 30.30
C ASN A 382 19.55 -9.81 30.32
N ALA A 383 19.12 -10.58 31.34
CA ALA A 383 19.46 -11.99 31.44
C ALA A 383 18.67 -12.83 30.40
N TYR A 384 19.38 -13.60 29.61
CA TYR A 384 18.80 -14.62 28.74
C TYR A 384 18.55 -15.88 29.53
N LEU A 385 17.32 -16.39 29.51
CA LEU A 385 16.93 -17.60 30.21
C LEU A 385 16.73 -18.73 29.19
N VAL A 386 17.17 -19.93 29.56
CA VAL A 386 16.93 -21.16 28.81
C VAL A 386 16.21 -22.16 29.68
N ASN A 387 15.37 -23.00 29.08
CA ASN A 387 14.73 -24.09 29.81
C ASN A 387 15.78 -25.12 30.21
N GLY A 388 15.98 -25.32 31.52
CA GLY A 388 16.98 -26.23 32.05
C GLY A 388 16.79 -27.72 31.68
N ASN A 389 15.65 -28.06 31.09
CA ASN A 389 15.38 -29.40 30.57
C ASN A 389 15.99 -29.64 29.16
N MET A 390 16.49 -28.61 28.50
CA MET A 390 17.19 -28.72 27.22
C MET A 390 18.68 -28.90 27.47
N ILE A 391 19.25 -30.01 26.99
CA ILE A 391 20.68 -30.29 27.04
C ILE A 391 21.23 -30.34 25.60
N PRO A 392 22.47 -29.89 25.36
CA PRO A 392 23.12 -30.04 24.06
C PRO A 392 23.13 -31.52 23.63
N ILE A 393 22.91 -31.78 22.34
CA ILE A 393 22.90 -33.15 21.77
C ILE A 393 24.21 -33.90 22.14
N SER A 394 25.36 -33.19 22.18
CA SER A 394 26.63 -33.75 22.58
C SER A 394 26.64 -34.29 24.01
N LEU A 395 25.86 -33.68 24.91
CA LEU A 395 25.71 -34.16 26.30
C LEU A 395 24.63 -35.25 26.43
N ALA A 396 23.59 -35.21 25.55
CA ALA A 396 22.57 -36.23 25.54
C ALA A 396 23.09 -37.60 25.06
N MET A 397 24.14 -37.62 24.26
CA MET A 397 24.80 -38.85 23.78
C MET A 397 25.85 -39.41 24.73
N GLN A 398 26.20 -38.72 25.82
CA GLN A 398 27.09 -39.25 26.83
C GLN A 398 26.30 -40.21 27.73
N PRO A 399 26.81 -41.45 28.00
CA PRO A 399 26.15 -42.34 28.92
C PRO A 399 26.12 -41.65 30.30
N ARG A 400 24.91 -41.50 30.86
CA ARG A 400 24.73 -40.96 32.21
C ARG A 400 25.58 -41.82 33.18
N GLN A 401 26.63 -41.26 33.72
CA GLN A 401 27.28 -41.84 34.88
C GLN A 401 26.28 -41.78 36.04
N ILE A 402 25.68 -42.90 36.36
CA ILE A 402 24.87 -43.04 37.57
C ILE A 402 25.87 -43.07 38.72
N ASP A 403 26.05 -41.96 39.39
CA ASP A 403 26.81 -41.91 40.62
C ASP A 403 26.11 -42.78 41.68
N SER A 404 26.60 -43.99 41.83
CA SER A 404 26.12 -44.97 42.83
C SER A 404 26.60 -44.61 44.26
N LYS A 405 26.76 -43.34 44.59
CA LYS A 405 27.12 -42.85 45.92
C LYS A 405 26.08 -41.89 46.48
N SER A 406 24.91 -42.42 46.86
CA SER A 406 24.10 -41.85 47.95
C SER A 406 23.06 -42.87 48.43
N GLY A 407 23.62 -43.95 48.99
CA GLY A 407 22.86 -44.90 49.79
C GLY A 407 23.35 -44.78 51.23
N ASP A 408 22.98 -43.72 51.91
CA ASP A 408 22.98 -43.74 53.39
C ASP A 408 21.95 -42.72 53.89
N SER A 409 20.67 -43.14 53.92
CA SER A 409 19.59 -42.44 54.62
C SER A 409 19.39 -43.11 55.98
N SER A 410 20.16 -42.72 56.99
CA SER A 410 19.86 -43.02 58.41
C SER A 410 18.57 -42.27 58.81
N PHE A 411 17.47 -42.97 58.74
CA PHE A 411 16.24 -42.59 59.44
C PHE A 411 16.41 -42.69 60.91
N LYS A 412 16.72 -41.58 61.61
CA LYS A 412 16.58 -41.53 63.07
C LYS A 412 15.10 -41.28 63.39
N LYS A 413 14.43 -42.36 63.90
CA LYS A 413 13.19 -42.28 64.63
C LYS A 413 13.43 -41.46 65.91
N GLY A 414 12.86 -40.25 65.96
CA GLY A 414 12.76 -39.49 67.22
C GLY A 414 11.58 -40.00 68.04
N ASN A 415 11.83 -40.54 69.19
CA ASN A 415 10.89 -40.97 70.22
C ASN A 415 10.21 -39.75 70.86
N THR A 416 8.94 -39.87 71.02
CA THR A 416 8.03 -39.15 71.95
C THR A 416 8.56 -39.02 73.36
N LYS A 417 8.49 -37.80 73.88
CA LYS A 417 7.92 -37.50 75.20
C LYS A 417 7.45 -36.08 75.21
#